data_479de410f71bc2bc4a3d6b1865639365
#
_entry.id   479de410f71bc2bc4a3d6b1865639365
#
_cell.length_a   1.000
_cell.length_b   1.000
_cell.length_c   1.000
_cell.angle_alpha   90.00
_cell.angle_beta   90.00
_cell.angle_gamma   90.00
#
_symmetry.space_group_name_H-M   'P 1'
#
loop_
_entity.id
_entity.type
_entity.pdbx_description
1 polymer ?
#
loop_
_entity_poly.entity_id
_entity_poly.type
_entity_poly.pdbx_seq_one_letter_code
_entity_poly.pdbx_strand_id
1 'polypeptide(L)'
;MRNVILQPTLWFIALVMLAGCRSDWMGDLRPNLPPETYAVVDSIQRNGPDRLPTTVQLHWWGLDPDGVISKFEIRIGTAPLTNIPWSLTQANDTLVRLNLPPGPDSADFILEIRATDNLGLTDSTPARLRLPLRNTAPTVEFVYNPDGGSPLAGAFPQVSFPVLGYRWKGSDADGDSTVLYYEICLNDTTSGDTVRIPARYDECLLDWAPNSGLCEVLAGTSDWPLAKRLAGLVLNDTNRLYLRAVDQSLAVSPWVVSRPCMIRPAVATVLLVNAYGNDPNPELNIDTLSNRYLGWLNSLGVNSTAELRLFQKAGNRYTQLSVNERVQSRVFARFGRILWIAPDFELAMQFSSKTLGAFFQNGGHLLLAAKADAGTPSWSPSYESSPIDSVLPIPAGFSFLLTDTSTLRPLSSQWNGQNWSLPTLSHLGFSSGNRPLVPGPASTPLYRIHLLLRDDNNPAPPFPLYSGTSPCMVVRQNPLNGSTYTLSSIELHRMMPATSRLTLLQNLLSKVWQLP
;
A
#
# COMPACT_ATOMS: atom_id res chain seq x y z
N MET A 1 105.92 -22.38 37.27
CA MET A 1 106.66 -22.87 36.08
C MET A 1 105.80 -23.85 35.32
N ARG A 2 105.25 -23.49 34.23
CA ARG A 2 104.98 -24.32 33.02
C ARG A 2 104.40 -23.44 31.97
N ASN A 3 105.23 -23.08 31.00
CA ASN A 3 104.83 -22.37 29.78
C ASN A 3 103.95 -23.31 28.95
N VAL A 4 102.76 -22.79 28.54
CA VAL A 4 102.00 -23.43 27.50
C VAL A 4 102.17 -22.54 26.24
N ILE A 5 102.92 -23.04 25.30
CA ILE A 5 103.10 -22.49 23.96
C ILE A 5 101.78 -22.74 23.19
N LEU A 6 100.99 -21.71 22.99
CA LEU A 6 99.84 -21.78 22.05
C LEU A 6 100.37 -21.82 20.63
N GLN A 7 100.08 -22.92 19.95
CA GLN A 7 100.54 -23.22 18.60
C GLN A 7 99.93 -22.21 17.58
N PRO A 8 100.70 -21.70 16.61
CA PRO A 8 100.23 -20.76 15.58
C PRO A 8 99.27 -21.37 14.60
N THR A 9 98.97 -22.64 14.63
CA THR A 9 98.03 -23.35 13.75
C THR A 9 96.57 -23.00 13.94
N LEU A 10 96.18 -22.53 15.11
CA LEU A 10 94.78 -22.11 15.39
C LEU A 10 94.42 -20.76 14.74
N TRP A 11 95.36 -19.84 14.55
CA TRP A 11 95.13 -18.57 13.88
C TRP A 11 95.03 -18.71 12.38
N PHE A 12 95.65 -19.69 11.76
CA PHE A 12 95.53 -19.92 10.33
C PHE A 12 94.16 -20.53 9.93
N ILE A 13 93.60 -21.37 10.78
CA ILE A 13 92.29 -21.95 10.58
C ILE A 13 91.18 -20.90 10.81
N ALA A 14 91.34 -19.97 11.75
CA ALA A 14 90.39 -18.87 11.96
C ALA A 14 90.45 -17.82 10.79
N LEU A 15 91.61 -17.62 10.21
CA LEU A 15 91.75 -16.68 9.05
C LEU A 15 91.20 -17.26 7.75
N VAL A 16 91.30 -18.57 7.55
CA VAL A 16 90.75 -19.27 6.39
C VAL A 16 89.21 -19.36 6.50
N MET A 17 88.70 -19.49 7.74
CA MET A 17 87.24 -19.48 7.93
C MET A 17 86.63 -18.08 7.71
N LEU A 18 87.35 -16.99 7.89
CA LEU A 18 86.89 -15.65 7.61
C LEU A 18 87.06 -15.25 6.13
N ALA A 19 87.84 -15.91 5.35
CA ALA A 19 88.02 -15.70 3.93
C ALA A 19 87.06 -16.54 3.07
N GLY A 20 86.33 -17.53 3.64
CA GLY A 20 85.46 -18.48 2.94
C GLY A 20 83.96 -18.06 2.88
N CYS A 21 83.57 -16.95 3.53
CA CYS A 21 82.19 -16.46 3.48
C CYS A 21 82.05 -15.17 2.58
N ARG A 22 82.66 -15.19 1.44
CA ARG A 22 82.14 -14.39 0.33
C ARG A 22 81.33 -15.35 -0.60
N SER A 23 80.14 -15.75 -0.10
CA SER A 23 79.15 -16.18 -1.06
C SER A 23 78.69 -14.92 -1.78
N ASP A 24 79.09 -14.75 -3.01
CA ASP A 24 78.41 -13.90 -3.96
C ASP A 24 77.03 -14.51 -4.22
N TRP A 25 76.15 -14.37 -3.21
CA TRP A 25 74.71 -14.56 -3.34
C TRP A 25 74.11 -13.30 -3.91
N MET A 26 74.80 -12.65 -4.82
CA MET A 26 74.17 -11.79 -5.83
C MET A 26 73.72 -12.75 -6.90
N GLY A 27 72.60 -13.40 -6.70
CA GLY A 27 71.84 -13.94 -7.83
C GLY A 27 71.67 -12.80 -8.80
N ASP A 28 71.95 -13.05 -10.07
CA ASP A 28 71.66 -12.10 -11.11
C ASP A 28 70.27 -11.55 -10.88
N LEU A 29 70.15 -10.22 -10.65
CA LEU A 29 68.86 -9.53 -10.56
C LEU A 29 68.21 -9.75 -11.92
N ARG A 30 67.40 -10.80 -11.99
CA ARG A 30 66.57 -10.98 -13.19
C ARG A 30 65.72 -9.74 -13.31
N PRO A 31 65.64 -9.16 -14.49
CA PRO A 31 64.76 -8.05 -14.72
C PRO A 31 63.35 -8.51 -14.39
N ASN A 32 62.61 -7.67 -13.63
CA ASN A 32 61.21 -7.89 -13.35
C ASN A 32 60.41 -8.11 -14.64
N LEU A 33 59.56 -9.12 -14.66
CA LEU A 33 58.71 -9.45 -15.79
C LEU A 33 57.30 -8.86 -15.57
N PRO A 34 56.70 -8.30 -16.61
CA PRO A 34 55.35 -7.77 -16.46
C PRO A 34 54.33 -8.92 -16.27
N PRO A 35 53.26 -8.67 -15.49
CA PRO A 35 52.18 -9.65 -15.36
C PRO A 35 51.39 -9.82 -16.65
N GLU A 36 50.64 -10.90 -16.76
CA GLU A 36 49.69 -11.17 -17.81
C GLU A 36 48.26 -11.19 -17.24
N THR A 37 47.31 -10.53 -17.93
CA THR A 37 45.94 -10.35 -17.46
C THR A 37 44.97 -11.17 -18.29
N TYR A 38 43.97 -11.76 -17.60
CA TYR A 38 42.89 -12.54 -18.17
C TYR A 38 41.55 -12.01 -17.73
N ALA A 39 40.55 -12.05 -18.59
CA ALA A 39 39.18 -11.63 -18.26
C ALA A 39 38.15 -12.53 -18.95
N VAL A 40 37.04 -12.76 -18.26
CA VAL A 40 35.90 -13.53 -18.80
C VAL A 40 34.57 -12.86 -18.41
N VAL A 41 33.55 -13.18 -19.20
CA VAL A 41 32.15 -12.83 -18.87
C VAL A 41 31.51 -14.06 -18.26
N ASP A 42 30.99 -13.91 -17.04
CA ASP A 42 30.39 -15.02 -16.28
C ASP A 42 28.93 -15.27 -16.68
N SER A 43 28.28 -14.29 -17.30
CA SER A 43 26.87 -14.37 -17.68
C SER A 43 26.67 -15.08 -19.01
N ILE A 44 25.92 -16.18 -18.98
CA ILE A 44 25.53 -16.97 -20.14
C ILE A 44 24.18 -16.53 -20.72
N GLN A 45 23.44 -15.64 -20.05
CA GLN A 45 22.18 -15.11 -20.57
C GLN A 45 22.45 -14.22 -21.80
N ARG A 46 21.72 -14.47 -22.88
CA ARG A 46 21.86 -13.71 -24.13
C ARG A 46 20.51 -13.12 -24.52
N ASN A 47 20.50 -11.84 -24.86
CA ASN A 47 19.33 -11.13 -25.38
C ASN A 47 19.30 -11.17 -26.91
N GLY A 48 18.40 -11.99 -27.45
CA GLY A 48 18.34 -12.23 -28.88
C GLY A 48 19.56 -13.00 -29.39
N PRO A 49 19.73 -13.18 -30.69
CA PRO A 49 20.80 -14.00 -31.21
C PRO A 49 22.17 -13.40 -30.85
N ASP A 50 22.91 -14.12 -30.02
CA ASP A 50 24.31 -13.89 -29.67
C ASP A 50 24.67 -12.58 -28.92
N ARG A 51 23.70 -11.87 -28.32
CA ARG A 51 23.95 -10.64 -27.56
C ARG A 51 23.75 -10.82 -26.06
N LEU A 52 24.48 -10.04 -25.26
CA LEU A 52 24.42 -10.02 -23.79
C LEU A 52 23.40 -8.99 -23.31
N PRO A 53 22.81 -9.16 -22.09
CA PRO A 53 22.04 -8.11 -21.42
C PRO A 53 22.93 -6.89 -21.09
N THR A 54 22.32 -5.76 -20.79
CA THR A 54 23.05 -4.53 -20.42
C THR A 54 23.72 -4.63 -19.06
N THR A 55 23.34 -5.60 -18.24
CA THR A 55 23.99 -5.93 -16.97
C THR A 55 24.79 -7.22 -17.11
N VAL A 56 26.11 -7.14 -16.97
CA VAL A 56 27.03 -8.27 -17.15
C VAL A 56 27.91 -8.48 -15.92
N GLN A 57 28.06 -9.74 -15.53
CA GLN A 57 29.04 -10.15 -14.52
C GLN A 57 30.38 -10.38 -15.20
N LEU A 58 31.39 -9.66 -14.77
CA LEU A 58 32.77 -9.76 -15.26
C LEU A 58 33.64 -10.36 -14.18
N HIS A 59 34.57 -11.20 -14.62
CA HIS A 59 35.59 -11.79 -13.76
C HIS A 59 36.95 -11.68 -14.42
N TRP A 60 38.02 -11.39 -13.64
CA TRP A 60 39.38 -11.25 -14.14
C TRP A 60 40.42 -11.70 -13.12
N TRP A 61 41.58 -12.04 -13.60
CA TRP A 61 42.74 -12.37 -12.78
C TRP A 61 44.04 -12.02 -13.50
N GLY A 62 45.13 -11.94 -12.79
CA GLY A 62 46.47 -11.75 -13.35
C GLY A 62 47.41 -12.88 -12.91
N LEU A 63 48.36 -13.23 -13.75
CA LEU A 63 49.47 -14.10 -13.45
C LEU A 63 50.77 -13.30 -13.57
N ASP A 64 51.59 -13.37 -12.54
CA ASP A 64 52.89 -12.71 -12.51
C ASP A 64 53.96 -13.82 -12.37
N PRO A 65 54.92 -13.97 -13.34
CA PRO A 65 55.90 -15.05 -13.36
C PRO A 65 56.91 -15.01 -12.25
N ASP A 66 57.18 -13.82 -11.65
CA ASP A 66 58.24 -13.59 -10.67
C ASP A 66 57.83 -12.73 -9.48
N GLY A 67 56.54 -12.40 -9.37
CA GLY A 67 55.99 -11.60 -8.30
C GLY A 67 54.52 -11.86 -7.95
N VAL A 68 53.80 -10.84 -7.54
CA VAL A 68 52.37 -10.88 -7.21
C VAL A 68 51.66 -9.68 -7.78
N ILE A 69 50.41 -9.83 -8.14
CA ILE A 69 49.57 -8.75 -8.63
C ILE A 69 49.25 -7.80 -7.47
N SER A 70 49.52 -6.52 -7.66
CA SER A 70 49.28 -5.45 -6.70
C SER A 70 47.92 -4.79 -6.94
N LYS A 71 47.52 -4.60 -8.18
CA LYS A 71 46.27 -3.90 -8.56
C LYS A 71 45.88 -4.22 -9.99
N PHE A 72 44.63 -3.88 -10.31
CA PHE A 72 44.14 -3.88 -11.69
C PHE A 72 43.69 -2.47 -12.09
N GLU A 73 43.76 -2.19 -13.37
CA GLU A 73 43.15 -1.02 -13.99
C GLU A 73 42.20 -1.48 -15.10
N ILE A 74 41.02 -0.88 -15.10
CA ILE A 74 39.90 -1.24 -16.00
C ILE A 74 39.44 -0.02 -16.79
N ARG A 75 39.09 -0.19 -18.05
CA ARG A 75 38.32 0.76 -18.84
C ARG A 75 37.33 0.04 -19.72
N ILE A 76 36.15 0.65 -19.89
CA ILE A 76 35.07 0.07 -20.66
C ILE A 76 34.31 1.14 -21.43
N GLY A 77 33.90 0.85 -22.65
CA GLY A 77 33.15 1.76 -23.51
C GLY A 77 33.03 1.28 -24.93
N THR A 78 32.46 2.12 -25.79
CA THR A 78 32.44 1.89 -27.25
C THR A 78 33.76 2.28 -27.88
N ALA A 79 34.16 1.57 -28.95
CA ALA A 79 35.41 1.87 -29.66
C ALA A 79 35.37 3.27 -30.33
N PRO A 80 36.53 4.00 -30.35
CA PRO A 80 37.83 3.67 -29.77
C PRO A 80 37.92 4.03 -28.29
N LEU A 81 38.63 3.22 -27.49
CA LEU A 81 38.79 3.43 -26.02
C LEU A 81 39.86 4.47 -25.66
N THR A 82 40.50 5.10 -26.62
CA THR A 82 41.64 6.02 -26.43
C THR A 82 41.31 7.21 -25.51
N ASN A 83 40.07 7.64 -25.49
CA ASN A 83 39.60 8.75 -24.70
C ASN A 83 38.99 8.35 -23.34
N ILE A 84 38.97 7.05 -23.02
CA ILE A 84 38.43 6.52 -21.76
C ILE A 84 39.58 6.33 -20.78
N PRO A 85 39.58 7.01 -19.63
CA PRO A 85 40.63 6.87 -18.64
C PRO A 85 40.56 5.47 -17.99
N TRP A 86 41.73 5.00 -17.56
CA TRP A 86 41.83 3.81 -16.74
C TRP A 86 41.35 4.10 -15.32
N SER A 87 40.53 3.23 -14.77
CA SER A 87 40.04 3.25 -13.39
C SER A 87 40.71 2.16 -12.57
N LEU A 88 41.24 2.51 -11.40
CA LEU A 88 41.88 1.57 -10.50
C LEU A 88 40.85 0.68 -9.80
N THR A 89 41.15 -0.61 -9.67
CA THR A 89 40.37 -1.56 -8.87
C THR A 89 41.30 -2.59 -8.21
N GLN A 90 40.90 -3.04 -7.02
CA GLN A 90 41.51 -4.20 -6.33
C GLN A 90 40.59 -5.42 -6.37
N ALA A 91 39.37 -5.29 -6.90
CA ALA A 91 38.44 -6.40 -7.06
C ALA A 91 38.87 -7.30 -8.21
N ASN A 92 38.47 -8.58 -8.17
CA ASN A 92 38.68 -9.59 -9.20
C ASN A 92 37.39 -9.86 -10.00
N ASP A 93 36.28 -9.26 -9.60
CA ASP A 93 34.98 -9.39 -10.22
C ASP A 93 34.16 -8.13 -10.03
N THR A 94 33.20 -7.92 -10.88
CA THR A 94 32.20 -6.84 -10.74
C THR A 94 30.99 -7.10 -11.60
N LEU A 95 29.82 -6.65 -11.09
CA LEU A 95 28.61 -6.54 -11.88
C LEU A 95 28.60 -5.14 -12.52
N VAL A 96 28.76 -5.08 -13.82
CA VAL A 96 28.77 -3.82 -14.57
C VAL A 96 27.45 -3.64 -15.30
N ARG A 97 26.85 -2.46 -15.10
CA ARG A 97 25.71 -2.01 -15.90
C ARG A 97 26.21 -1.06 -16.98
N LEU A 98 25.90 -1.37 -18.22
CA LEU A 98 26.32 -0.62 -19.41
C LEU A 98 25.09 -0.02 -20.08
N ASN A 99 24.89 1.27 -19.90
CA ASN A 99 23.77 1.97 -20.54
C ASN A 99 24.07 2.14 -22.04
N LEU A 100 23.13 1.68 -22.87
CA LEU A 100 23.20 1.96 -24.30
C LEU A 100 22.92 3.44 -24.57
N PRO A 101 23.53 4.02 -25.61
CA PRO A 101 23.14 5.35 -26.05
C PRO A 101 21.67 5.38 -26.49
N PRO A 102 20.95 6.50 -26.31
CA PRO A 102 19.56 6.62 -26.73
C PRO A 102 19.39 6.35 -28.23
N GLY A 103 18.39 5.52 -28.56
CA GLY A 103 17.98 5.22 -29.93
C GLY A 103 18.25 3.77 -30.38
N PRO A 104 19.50 3.29 -30.49
CA PRO A 104 19.73 1.89 -30.84
C PRO A 104 19.42 0.94 -29.65
N ASP A 105 18.83 -0.21 -29.98
CA ASP A 105 18.56 -1.29 -29.02
C ASP A 105 19.80 -2.14 -28.70
N SER A 106 20.93 -1.87 -29.35
CA SER A 106 22.15 -2.67 -29.24
C SER A 106 23.40 -1.83 -29.47
N ALA A 107 24.49 -2.20 -28.79
CA ALA A 107 25.83 -1.64 -29.02
C ALA A 107 26.90 -2.65 -28.65
N ASP A 108 28.08 -2.48 -29.25
CA ASP A 108 29.27 -3.26 -28.94
C ASP A 108 30.19 -2.46 -28.02
N PHE A 109 30.30 -2.91 -26.79
CA PHE A 109 31.24 -2.36 -25.82
C PHE A 109 32.54 -3.17 -25.84
N ILE A 110 33.63 -2.54 -25.51
CA ILE A 110 34.93 -3.17 -25.31
C ILE A 110 35.33 -2.91 -23.86
N LEU A 111 35.71 -3.98 -23.17
CA LEU A 111 36.35 -3.97 -21.89
C LEU A 111 37.84 -4.20 -22.07
N GLU A 112 38.69 -3.41 -21.44
CA GLU A 112 40.11 -3.66 -21.32
C GLU A 112 40.51 -3.64 -19.85
N ILE A 113 41.29 -4.63 -19.41
CA ILE A 113 41.80 -4.78 -18.05
C ILE A 113 43.29 -5.07 -18.14
N ARG A 114 44.08 -4.45 -17.26
CA ARG A 114 45.50 -4.73 -17.11
C ARG A 114 45.89 -4.83 -15.62
N ALA A 115 46.76 -5.77 -15.35
CA ALA A 115 47.35 -5.95 -14.00
C ALA A 115 48.63 -5.14 -13.85
N THR A 116 48.95 -4.75 -12.63
CA THR A 116 50.23 -4.19 -12.22
C THR A 116 50.77 -5.04 -11.06
N ASP A 117 52.06 -5.41 -11.14
CA ASP A 117 52.74 -6.19 -10.12
C ASP A 117 53.15 -5.36 -8.88
N ASN A 118 53.74 -6.01 -7.93
CA ASN A 118 54.26 -5.42 -6.70
C ASN A 118 55.55 -4.57 -6.88
N LEU A 119 56.18 -4.62 -8.04
CA LEU A 119 57.38 -3.84 -8.40
C LEU A 119 57.01 -2.68 -9.37
N GLY A 120 55.76 -2.56 -9.77
CA GLY A 120 55.20 -1.42 -10.56
C GLY A 120 55.20 -1.62 -12.06
N LEU A 121 55.52 -2.80 -12.58
CA LEU A 121 55.33 -3.10 -13.98
C LEU A 121 53.85 -3.42 -14.27
N THR A 122 53.37 -2.90 -15.39
CA THR A 122 51.98 -3.05 -15.83
C THR A 122 51.99 -3.91 -17.12
N ASP A 123 50.99 -4.77 -17.21
CA ASP A 123 50.73 -5.55 -18.44
C ASP A 123 50.60 -4.63 -19.65
N SER A 124 51.45 -4.81 -20.63
CA SER A 124 51.46 -4.02 -21.87
C SER A 124 50.43 -4.52 -22.90
N THR A 125 49.87 -5.72 -22.65
CA THR A 125 48.90 -6.40 -23.52
C THR A 125 47.58 -6.66 -22.75
N PRO A 126 46.82 -5.60 -22.43
CA PRO A 126 45.60 -5.73 -21.60
C PRO A 126 44.66 -6.82 -22.12
N ALA A 127 44.07 -7.59 -21.19
CA ALA A 127 42.97 -8.48 -21.52
C ALA A 127 41.83 -7.67 -22.14
N ARG A 128 41.31 -8.15 -23.29
CA ARG A 128 40.28 -7.44 -24.04
C ARG A 128 39.10 -8.33 -24.33
N LEU A 129 37.91 -7.88 -23.89
CA LEU A 129 36.63 -8.54 -24.15
C LEU A 129 35.74 -7.65 -25.01
N ARG A 130 35.09 -8.24 -26.00
CA ARG A 130 34.00 -7.61 -26.76
C ARG A 130 32.69 -8.01 -26.11
N LEU A 131 31.90 -7.02 -25.72
CA LEU A 131 30.61 -7.16 -25.08
C LEU A 131 29.52 -6.68 -26.04
N PRO A 132 28.95 -7.53 -26.88
CA PRO A 132 27.85 -7.20 -27.76
C PRO A 132 26.57 -7.15 -26.91
N LEU A 133 26.11 -5.95 -26.57
CA LEU A 133 24.96 -5.74 -25.71
C LEU A 133 23.68 -5.51 -26.51
N ARG A 134 22.56 -5.92 -25.95
CA ARG A 134 21.24 -5.56 -26.41
C ARG A 134 20.35 -5.23 -25.21
N ASN A 135 19.65 -4.11 -25.31
CA ASN A 135 18.64 -3.72 -24.35
C ASN A 135 17.34 -4.50 -24.58
N THR A 136 16.72 -4.96 -23.53
CA THR A 136 15.37 -5.52 -23.54
C THR A 136 14.40 -4.47 -23.02
N ALA A 137 13.29 -4.25 -23.73
CA ALA A 137 12.28 -3.33 -23.22
C ALA A 137 11.68 -3.86 -21.91
N PRO A 138 11.39 -2.96 -20.95
CA PRO A 138 10.80 -3.35 -19.68
C PRO A 138 9.38 -3.90 -19.86
N THR A 139 8.88 -4.52 -18.82
CA THR A 139 7.48 -4.97 -18.71
C THR A 139 6.82 -4.32 -17.51
N VAL A 140 5.51 -4.19 -17.54
CA VAL A 140 4.73 -3.69 -16.40
C VAL A 140 3.36 -4.36 -16.38
N GLU A 141 2.82 -4.58 -15.18
CA GLU A 141 1.49 -5.13 -14.97
C GLU A 141 0.79 -4.46 -13.78
N PHE A 142 -0.54 -4.33 -13.85
CA PHE A 142 -1.31 -3.88 -12.70
C PHE A 142 -1.41 -5.00 -11.66
N VAL A 143 -1.18 -4.64 -10.40
CA VAL A 143 -1.36 -5.55 -9.26
C VAL A 143 -2.75 -5.36 -8.69
N TYR A 144 -3.60 -6.36 -8.88
CA TYR A 144 -4.87 -6.49 -8.20
C TYR A 144 -4.71 -7.62 -7.19
N ASN A 145 -5.05 -7.37 -5.94
CA ASN A 145 -4.99 -8.41 -4.91
C ASN A 145 -6.24 -9.31 -5.02
N PRO A 146 -6.21 -10.43 -5.72
CA PRO A 146 -7.34 -11.33 -5.83
C PRO A 146 -7.51 -12.23 -4.60
N ASP A 147 -6.46 -12.41 -3.80
CA ASP A 147 -6.37 -13.50 -2.83
C ASP A 147 -6.29 -12.98 -1.38
N GLY A 148 -7.19 -12.15 -0.99
CA GLY A 148 -7.67 -11.93 0.38
C GLY A 148 -6.79 -12.24 1.60
N GLY A 149 -5.49 -12.00 1.56
CA GLY A 149 -4.60 -12.17 2.72
C GLY A 149 -4.67 -11.01 3.73
N SER A 150 -5.38 -9.95 3.41
CA SER A 150 -5.66 -8.81 4.31
C SER A 150 -7.13 -8.43 4.16
N PRO A 151 -7.83 -8.02 5.22
CA PRO A 151 -9.19 -7.48 5.11
C PRO A 151 -9.30 -6.24 4.19
N LEU A 152 -8.16 -5.66 3.81
CA LEU A 152 -8.05 -4.55 2.86
C LEU A 152 -7.77 -4.99 1.42
N ALA A 153 -7.61 -6.29 1.16
CA ALA A 153 -7.34 -6.86 -0.15
C ALA A 153 -8.64 -7.39 -0.76
N GLY A 154 -9.23 -6.65 -1.66
CA GLY A 154 -10.48 -7.03 -2.33
C GLY A 154 -10.44 -6.75 -3.83
N ALA A 155 -11.56 -6.96 -4.51
CA ALA A 155 -11.69 -6.71 -5.93
C ALA A 155 -11.56 -5.20 -6.26
N PHE A 156 -10.97 -4.88 -7.42
CA PHE A 156 -10.95 -3.52 -7.93
C PHE A 156 -12.40 -3.02 -8.16
N PRO A 157 -12.76 -1.79 -7.75
CA PRO A 157 -14.14 -1.33 -7.81
C PRO A 157 -14.63 -1.15 -9.25
N GLN A 158 -15.83 -1.65 -9.54
CA GLN A 158 -16.52 -1.39 -10.81
C GLN A 158 -17.13 0.02 -10.86
N VAL A 159 -17.47 0.56 -9.71
CA VAL A 159 -18.01 1.92 -9.54
C VAL A 159 -17.29 2.60 -8.38
N SER A 160 -16.86 3.82 -8.57
CA SER A 160 -16.22 4.63 -7.54
C SER A 160 -16.61 6.10 -7.67
N PHE A 161 -16.12 6.92 -6.76
CA PHE A 161 -16.12 8.37 -6.83
C PHE A 161 -14.79 8.85 -7.43
N PRO A 162 -14.62 10.15 -7.74
CA PRO A 162 -13.47 10.62 -8.53
C PRO A 162 -12.17 10.67 -7.72
N VAL A 163 -11.88 9.58 -7.03
CA VAL A 163 -10.59 9.25 -6.40
C VAL A 163 -10.31 7.79 -6.70
N LEU A 164 -9.17 7.50 -7.31
CA LEU A 164 -8.80 6.17 -7.76
C LEU A 164 -7.39 5.83 -7.31
N GLY A 165 -7.18 4.61 -6.84
CA GLY A 165 -5.86 4.09 -6.47
C GLY A 165 -5.44 2.96 -7.40
N TYR A 166 -4.19 2.99 -7.84
CA TYR A 166 -3.60 1.97 -8.70
C TYR A 166 -2.25 1.52 -8.16
N ARG A 167 -1.97 0.24 -8.33
CA ARG A 167 -0.69 -0.36 -8.01
C ARG A 167 -0.22 -1.23 -9.16
N TRP A 168 1.10 -1.29 -9.37
CA TRP A 168 1.70 -2.06 -10.46
C TRP A 168 3.03 -2.67 -10.03
N LYS A 169 3.53 -3.55 -10.88
CA LYS A 169 4.87 -4.10 -10.79
C LYS A 169 5.55 -3.94 -12.15
N GLY A 170 6.65 -3.23 -12.17
CA GLY A 170 7.55 -3.18 -13.32
C GLY A 170 8.67 -4.18 -13.17
N SER A 171 9.17 -4.68 -14.29
CA SER A 171 10.32 -5.59 -14.34
C SER A 171 11.07 -5.40 -15.66
N ASP A 172 12.37 -5.62 -15.61
CA ASP A 172 13.24 -5.54 -16.76
C ASP A 172 14.24 -6.71 -16.74
N ALA A 173 14.40 -7.39 -17.87
CA ALA A 173 15.33 -8.51 -18.01
C ALA A 173 16.80 -8.08 -17.84
N ASP A 174 17.10 -6.80 -18.09
CA ASP A 174 18.41 -6.20 -17.87
C ASP A 174 18.64 -5.76 -16.40
N GLY A 175 17.64 -6.00 -15.55
CA GLY A 175 17.60 -5.68 -14.12
C GLY A 175 16.53 -4.63 -13.79
N ASP A 176 15.68 -4.88 -12.78
CA ASP A 176 14.56 -4.01 -12.43
C ASP A 176 14.96 -2.54 -12.13
N SER A 177 16.20 -2.32 -11.75
CA SER A 177 16.75 -0.98 -11.49
C SER A 177 17.10 -0.20 -12.78
N THR A 178 16.95 -0.79 -13.96
CA THR A 178 17.04 -0.08 -15.25
C THR A 178 15.77 0.66 -15.60
N VAL A 179 14.63 0.30 -15.01
CA VAL A 179 13.38 1.05 -15.17
C VAL A 179 13.58 2.47 -14.65
N LEU A 180 13.38 3.46 -15.54
CA LEU A 180 13.62 4.86 -15.24
C LEU A 180 12.37 5.55 -14.68
N TYR A 181 11.22 5.34 -15.33
CA TYR A 181 9.92 5.86 -14.93
C TYR A 181 8.78 5.07 -15.56
N TYR A 182 7.60 5.27 -15.02
CA TYR A 182 6.35 4.82 -15.63
C TYR A 182 5.62 6.01 -16.26
N GLU A 183 4.91 5.77 -17.36
CA GLU A 183 4.00 6.74 -17.97
C GLU A 183 2.57 6.26 -17.81
N ILE A 184 1.69 7.18 -17.40
CA ILE A 184 0.26 6.92 -17.26
C ILE A 184 -0.55 7.89 -18.11
N CYS A 185 -1.68 7.44 -18.64
CA CYS A 185 -2.72 8.27 -19.26
C CYS A 185 -4.11 7.69 -19.00
N LEU A 186 -5.15 8.52 -19.09
CA LEU A 186 -6.53 8.11 -18.91
C LEU A 186 -7.23 8.02 -20.26
N ASN A 187 -7.91 6.89 -20.50
CA ASN A 187 -8.83 6.61 -21.59
C ASN A 187 -8.26 6.68 -23.02
N ASP A 188 -7.21 7.44 -23.25
CA ASP A 188 -6.62 7.62 -24.59
C ASP A 188 -5.08 7.64 -24.54
N THR A 189 -4.45 6.72 -25.26
CA THR A 189 -2.99 6.62 -25.37
C THR A 189 -2.43 7.47 -26.51
N THR A 190 -3.27 8.07 -27.35
CA THR A 190 -2.88 8.82 -28.54
C THR A 190 -2.85 10.33 -28.33
N SER A 191 -3.52 10.84 -27.30
CA SER A 191 -3.63 12.28 -26.98
C SER A 191 -2.30 12.95 -26.60
N GLY A 192 -1.28 12.15 -26.25
CA GLY A 192 -0.01 12.67 -25.74
C GLY A 192 -0.06 13.23 -24.32
N ASP A 193 -1.23 13.24 -23.67
CA ASP A 193 -1.35 13.68 -22.27
C ASP A 193 -0.98 12.55 -21.31
N THR A 194 0.31 12.42 -21.06
CA THR A 194 0.88 11.43 -20.14
C THR A 194 1.51 12.11 -18.93
N VAL A 195 1.46 11.43 -17.79
CA VAL A 195 2.20 11.82 -16.57
C VAL A 195 3.27 10.78 -16.29
N ARG A 196 4.48 11.24 -15.98
CA ARG A 196 5.61 10.38 -15.62
C ARG A 196 5.70 10.22 -14.12
N ILE A 197 5.78 8.97 -13.69
CA ILE A 197 5.94 8.58 -12.29
C ILE A 197 7.32 7.95 -12.14
N PRO A 198 8.22 8.49 -11.30
CA PRO A 198 9.55 7.92 -11.06
C PRO A 198 9.47 6.44 -10.68
N ALA A 199 10.40 5.62 -11.18
CA ALA A 199 10.40 4.16 -11.00
C ALA A 199 10.44 3.69 -9.53
N ARG A 200 10.88 4.54 -8.61
CA ARG A 200 10.84 4.26 -7.16
C ARG A 200 9.44 4.11 -6.58
N TYR A 201 8.40 4.51 -7.33
CA TYR A 201 7.01 4.38 -6.92
C TYR A 201 6.31 3.30 -7.74
N ASP A 202 5.67 2.38 -7.07
CA ASP A 202 4.92 1.25 -7.64
C ASP A 202 3.40 1.43 -7.49
N GLU A 203 2.97 2.62 -7.04
CA GLU A 203 1.56 2.96 -6.88
C GLU A 203 1.31 4.45 -7.05
N CYS A 204 0.09 4.79 -7.41
CA CYS A 204 -0.39 6.17 -7.40
C CYS A 204 -1.87 6.25 -7.03
N LEU A 205 -2.24 7.45 -6.60
CA LEU A 205 -3.62 7.86 -6.39
C LEU A 205 -3.94 9.01 -7.33
N LEU A 206 -5.09 8.92 -8.00
CA LEU A 206 -5.64 9.98 -8.84
C LEU A 206 -6.77 10.66 -8.07
N ASP A 207 -6.65 11.95 -7.81
CA ASP A 207 -7.63 12.76 -7.09
C ASP A 207 -8.13 13.87 -8.03
N TRP A 208 -9.33 13.69 -8.56
CA TRP A 208 -9.91 14.63 -9.53
C TRP A 208 -10.42 15.91 -8.86
N ALA A 209 -10.01 17.05 -9.38
CA ALA A 209 -10.38 18.37 -8.88
C ALA A 209 -11.50 18.98 -9.74
N PRO A 210 -12.70 19.22 -9.17
CA PRO A 210 -13.85 19.74 -9.92
C PRO A 210 -13.57 21.07 -10.63
N ASN A 211 -12.78 21.94 -9.99
CA ASN A 211 -12.50 23.29 -10.50
C ASN A 211 -11.61 23.32 -11.75
N SER A 212 -10.78 22.30 -11.94
CA SER A 212 -9.88 22.22 -13.09
C SER A 212 -10.26 21.16 -14.10
N GLY A 213 -11.07 20.16 -13.71
CA GLY A 213 -11.36 18.97 -14.52
C GLY A 213 -10.16 18.01 -14.65
N LEU A 214 -9.09 18.24 -13.89
CA LEU A 214 -7.85 17.45 -13.93
C LEU A 214 -7.69 16.61 -12.67
N CYS A 215 -7.02 15.48 -12.79
CA CYS A 215 -6.58 14.68 -11.65
C CYS A 215 -5.24 15.15 -11.13
N GLU A 216 -5.14 15.41 -9.85
CA GLU A 216 -3.87 15.42 -9.15
C GLU A 216 -3.33 13.99 -9.09
N VAL A 217 -2.04 13.82 -9.36
CA VAL A 217 -1.38 12.52 -9.32
C VAL A 217 -0.48 12.47 -8.09
N LEU A 218 -0.81 11.57 -7.16
CA LEU A 218 -0.13 11.40 -5.89
C LEU A 218 0.62 10.07 -5.92
N ALA A 219 1.94 10.13 -5.97
CA ALA A 219 2.79 8.96 -6.14
C ALA A 219 3.23 8.34 -4.80
N GLY A 220 3.29 7.02 -4.77
CA GLY A 220 3.75 6.23 -3.62
C GLY A 220 2.80 6.26 -2.42
N THR A 221 3.22 5.62 -1.34
CA THR A 221 2.43 5.49 -0.10
C THR A 221 2.28 6.79 0.68
N SER A 222 3.18 7.75 0.47
CA SER A 222 3.20 9.06 1.15
C SER A 222 2.42 10.14 0.41
N ASP A 223 1.65 9.81 -0.64
CA ASP A 223 0.87 10.75 -1.43
C ASP A 223 1.70 11.93 -1.97
N TRP A 224 2.89 11.64 -2.53
CA TRP A 224 3.76 12.67 -3.07
C TRP A 224 3.16 13.31 -4.32
N PRO A 225 2.80 14.59 -4.31
CA PRO A 225 2.15 15.23 -5.45
C PRO A 225 3.14 15.43 -6.60
N LEU A 226 2.73 15.01 -7.80
CA LEU A 226 3.49 15.29 -9.03
C LEU A 226 3.09 16.65 -9.60
N ALA A 227 4.07 17.35 -10.20
CA ALA A 227 3.84 18.69 -10.76
C ALA A 227 2.84 18.68 -11.92
N LYS A 228 2.86 17.65 -12.76
CA LYS A 228 1.91 17.51 -13.87
C LYS A 228 0.64 16.80 -13.42
N ARG A 229 -0.52 17.42 -13.67
CA ARG A 229 -1.84 16.83 -13.49
C ARG A 229 -2.25 16.03 -14.72
N LEU A 230 -3.14 15.07 -14.54
CA LEU A 230 -3.61 14.17 -15.58
C LEU A 230 -5.03 14.57 -16.01
N ALA A 231 -5.24 14.76 -17.31
CA ALA A 231 -6.56 14.97 -17.91
C ALA A 231 -7.21 13.63 -18.30
N GLY A 232 -8.47 13.71 -18.76
CA GLY A 232 -9.16 12.59 -19.41
C GLY A 232 -10.10 11.79 -18.53
N LEU A 233 -10.25 12.10 -17.22
CA LEU A 233 -11.28 11.46 -16.39
C LEU A 233 -12.66 11.98 -16.78
N VAL A 234 -13.60 11.06 -17.06
CA VAL A 234 -14.98 11.35 -17.44
C VAL A 234 -15.93 10.89 -16.35
N LEU A 235 -16.73 11.85 -15.83
CA LEU A 235 -17.76 11.54 -14.82
C LEU A 235 -18.98 10.88 -15.47
N ASN A 236 -19.64 10.00 -14.72
CA ASN A 236 -20.78 9.16 -15.15
C ASN A 236 -20.45 8.23 -16.32
N ASP A 237 -19.18 7.94 -16.51
CA ASP A 237 -18.70 7.04 -17.55
C ASP A 237 -17.61 6.11 -17.02
N THR A 238 -17.29 5.13 -17.84
CA THR A 238 -16.26 4.12 -17.55
C THR A 238 -14.89 4.66 -17.91
N ASN A 239 -14.00 4.67 -16.95
CA ASN A 239 -12.63 5.11 -17.11
C ASN A 239 -11.64 3.94 -17.01
N ARG A 240 -10.52 4.05 -17.74
CA ARG A 240 -9.40 3.14 -17.73
C ARG A 240 -8.09 3.90 -17.62
N LEU A 241 -7.22 3.45 -16.75
CA LEU A 241 -5.84 3.91 -16.70
C LEU A 241 -5.00 3.04 -17.61
N TYR A 242 -4.20 3.66 -18.46
CA TYR A 242 -3.14 3.03 -19.24
C TYR A 242 -1.80 3.31 -18.59
N LEU A 243 -0.93 2.31 -18.60
CA LEU A 243 0.36 2.34 -17.94
C LEU A 243 1.40 1.69 -18.84
N ARG A 244 2.60 2.28 -18.93
CA ARG A 244 3.78 1.66 -19.52
C ARG A 244 5.03 2.01 -18.73
N ALA A 245 6.04 1.16 -18.84
CA ALA A 245 7.36 1.39 -18.27
C ALA A 245 8.33 1.88 -19.34
N VAL A 246 9.28 2.69 -18.91
CA VAL A 246 10.38 3.19 -19.75
C VAL A 246 11.69 2.97 -18.99
N ASP A 247 12.69 2.38 -19.66
CA ASP A 247 14.00 2.13 -19.09
C ASP A 247 15.00 3.28 -19.30
N GLN A 248 16.21 3.10 -18.80
CA GLN A 248 17.29 4.08 -18.92
C GLN A 248 17.81 4.25 -20.36
N SER A 249 17.61 3.25 -21.24
CA SER A 249 17.92 3.31 -22.67
C SER A 249 16.77 3.89 -23.49
N LEU A 250 15.68 4.34 -22.84
CA LEU A 250 14.46 4.86 -23.41
C LEU A 250 13.64 3.83 -24.23
N ALA A 251 13.88 2.54 -24.05
CA ALA A 251 12.97 1.52 -24.57
C ALA A 251 11.69 1.51 -23.72
N VAL A 252 10.57 1.27 -24.37
CA VAL A 252 9.24 1.37 -23.77
C VAL A 252 8.52 0.02 -23.80
N SER A 253 7.82 -0.30 -22.72
CA SER A 253 6.91 -1.44 -22.72
C SER A 253 5.66 -1.17 -23.57
N PRO A 254 4.93 -2.20 -24.00
CA PRO A 254 3.56 -2.02 -24.44
C PRO A 254 2.71 -1.35 -23.37
N TRP A 255 1.66 -0.64 -23.79
CA TRP A 255 0.65 -0.14 -22.86
C TRP A 255 -0.15 -1.30 -22.25
N VAL A 256 -0.24 -1.34 -20.94
CA VAL A 256 -1.19 -2.18 -20.22
C VAL A 256 -2.36 -1.34 -19.74
N VAL A 257 -3.54 -1.96 -19.68
CA VAL A 257 -4.78 -1.26 -19.35
C VAL A 257 -5.37 -1.77 -18.03
N SER A 258 -5.82 -0.86 -17.18
CA SER A 258 -6.50 -1.20 -15.93
C SER A 258 -7.88 -1.83 -16.16
N ARG A 259 -8.41 -2.49 -15.14
CA ARG A 259 -9.83 -2.83 -15.08
C ARG A 259 -10.66 -1.55 -15.20
N PRO A 260 -11.82 -1.60 -15.89
CA PRO A 260 -12.70 -0.44 -16.05
C PRO A 260 -13.35 -0.08 -14.72
N CYS A 261 -13.53 1.24 -14.48
CA CYS A 261 -14.25 1.75 -13.33
C CYS A 261 -15.17 2.90 -13.76
N MET A 262 -16.47 2.79 -13.46
CA MET A 262 -17.42 3.89 -13.64
C MET A 262 -17.22 4.91 -12.51
N ILE A 263 -17.06 6.19 -12.87
CA ILE A 263 -16.81 7.26 -11.90
C ILE A 263 -18.06 8.12 -11.75
N ARG A 264 -18.64 8.10 -10.55
CA ARG A 264 -19.79 8.94 -10.19
C ARG A 264 -19.33 10.27 -9.57
N PRO A 265 -20.01 11.38 -9.82
CA PRO A 265 -19.69 12.65 -9.16
C PRO A 265 -19.98 12.59 -7.66
N ALA A 266 -19.12 13.20 -6.84
CA ALA A 266 -19.26 13.28 -5.39
C ALA A 266 -19.98 14.60 -5.00
N VAL A 267 -21.24 14.76 -5.42
CA VAL A 267 -22.02 15.99 -5.21
C VAL A 267 -23.29 15.76 -4.39
N ALA A 268 -23.47 14.57 -3.83
CA ALA A 268 -24.66 14.23 -3.07
C ALA A 268 -24.64 14.85 -1.66
N THR A 269 -25.85 15.16 -1.12
CA THR A 269 -26.03 15.67 0.23
C THR A 269 -25.70 14.62 1.29
N VAL A 270 -26.02 13.35 1.02
CA VAL A 270 -25.79 12.20 1.91
C VAL A 270 -25.13 11.07 1.11
N LEU A 271 -24.09 10.48 1.66
CA LEU A 271 -23.51 9.24 1.21
C LEU A 271 -24.06 8.07 2.04
N LEU A 272 -24.71 7.12 1.40
CA LEU A 272 -25.02 5.81 1.99
C LEU A 272 -23.82 4.89 1.80
N VAL A 273 -23.18 4.46 2.87
CA VAL A 273 -22.15 3.40 2.85
C VAL A 273 -22.80 2.09 3.26
N ASN A 274 -22.86 1.14 2.32
CA ASN A 274 -23.45 -0.17 2.55
C ASN A 274 -22.37 -1.25 2.61
N ALA A 275 -22.16 -1.79 3.81
CA ALA A 275 -21.18 -2.83 4.10
C ALA A 275 -21.79 -4.25 4.18
N TYR A 276 -23.04 -4.44 3.77
CA TYR A 276 -23.64 -5.76 3.66
C TYR A 276 -23.10 -6.49 2.43
N GLY A 277 -22.80 -7.78 2.62
CA GLY A 277 -22.30 -8.65 1.55
C GLY A 277 -23.31 -9.73 1.18
N ASN A 278 -22.84 -10.99 1.23
CA ASN A 278 -23.64 -12.18 0.98
C ASN A 278 -24.38 -12.58 2.28
N ASP A 279 -25.60 -12.12 2.45
CA ASP A 279 -26.47 -12.66 3.49
C ASP A 279 -27.43 -13.68 2.85
N PRO A 280 -27.61 -14.87 3.44
CA PRO A 280 -28.54 -15.87 2.95
C PRO A 280 -30.01 -15.41 3.03
N ASN A 281 -30.31 -14.42 3.88
CA ASN A 281 -31.62 -13.79 3.94
C ASN A 281 -31.74 -12.73 2.84
N PRO A 282 -32.65 -12.90 1.86
CA PRO A 282 -32.84 -11.94 0.76
C PRO A 282 -33.24 -10.53 1.24
N GLU A 283 -33.83 -10.41 2.44
CA GLU A 283 -34.18 -9.12 3.06
C GLU A 283 -32.95 -8.34 3.57
N LEU A 284 -31.84 -9.03 3.76
CA LEU A 284 -30.57 -8.47 4.27
C LEU A 284 -29.49 -8.41 3.18
N ASN A 285 -29.83 -8.69 1.94
CA ASN A 285 -28.86 -8.53 0.87
C ASN A 285 -28.60 -7.03 0.55
N ILE A 286 -27.45 -6.76 -0.02
CA ILE A 286 -26.97 -5.40 -0.30
C ILE A 286 -27.96 -4.60 -1.17
N ASP A 287 -28.60 -5.21 -2.18
CA ASP A 287 -29.51 -4.51 -3.09
C ASP A 287 -30.83 -4.14 -2.37
N THR A 288 -31.41 -5.06 -1.62
CA THR A 288 -32.64 -4.82 -0.84
C THR A 288 -32.42 -3.73 0.19
N LEU A 289 -31.32 -3.77 0.92
CA LEU A 289 -31.01 -2.76 1.93
C LEU A 289 -30.70 -1.40 1.29
N SER A 290 -29.93 -1.36 0.21
CA SER A 290 -29.69 -0.11 -0.52
C SER A 290 -31.00 0.56 -0.94
N ASN A 291 -31.88 -0.17 -1.61
CA ASN A 291 -33.15 0.37 -2.06
C ASN A 291 -34.02 0.84 -0.89
N ARG A 292 -34.02 0.11 0.21
CA ARG A 292 -34.79 0.44 1.43
C ARG A 292 -34.29 1.74 2.07
N TYR A 293 -32.98 1.88 2.28
CA TYR A 293 -32.41 3.06 2.91
C TYR A 293 -32.46 4.30 2.01
N LEU A 294 -32.19 4.14 0.71
CA LEU A 294 -32.34 5.24 -0.25
C LEU A 294 -33.81 5.69 -0.35
N GLY A 295 -34.76 4.74 -0.31
CA GLY A 295 -36.20 5.06 -0.27
C GLY A 295 -36.58 5.84 0.99
N TRP A 296 -36.03 5.51 2.17
CA TRP A 296 -36.29 6.28 3.39
C TRP A 296 -35.71 7.70 3.30
N LEU A 297 -34.47 7.85 2.88
CA LEU A 297 -33.85 9.16 2.72
C LEU A 297 -34.66 10.04 1.76
N ASN A 298 -35.08 9.48 0.63
CA ASN A 298 -35.92 10.19 -0.33
C ASN A 298 -37.29 10.60 0.28
N SER A 299 -37.95 9.69 1.03
CA SER A 299 -39.21 10.00 1.70
C SER A 299 -39.11 11.11 2.77
N LEU A 300 -37.91 11.32 3.28
CA LEU A 300 -37.56 12.36 4.26
C LEU A 300 -37.07 13.67 3.58
N GLY A 301 -37.17 13.79 2.27
CA GLY A 301 -36.77 14.98 1.53
C GLY A 301 -35.29 15.06 1.16
N VAL A 302 -34.51 14.01 1.40
CA VAL A 302 -33.11 13.96 0.98
C VAL A 302 -33.05 13.50 -0.46
N ASN A 303 -33.19 14.44 -1.40
CA ASN A 303 -33.32 14.14 -2.83
C ASN A 303 -32.00 13.90 -3.53
N SER A 304 -30.86 14.19 -2.88
CA SER A 304 -29.52 13.97 -3.43
C SER A 304 -28.75 13.01 -2.55
N THR A 305 -28.77 11.74 -2.93
CA THR A 305 -28.04 10.66 -2.23
C THR A 305 -27.08 9.96 -3.18
N ALA A 306 -25.91 9.61 -2.67
CA ALA A 306 -24.95 8.76 -3.33
C ALA A 306 -24.82 7.44 -2.56
N GLU A 307 -24.35 6.40 -3.19
CA GLU A 307 -24.13 5.11 -2.57
C GLU A 307 -22.70 4.62 -2.81
N LEU A 308 -22.04 4.19 -1.74
CA LEU A 308 -20.79 3.43 -1.77
C LEU A 308 -21.05 2.04 -1.21
N ARG A 309 -20.90 1.04 -2.02
CA ARG A 309 -20.99 -0.38 -1.63
C ARG A 309 -19.58 -0.88 -1.31
N LEU A 310 -19.40 -1.51 -0.17
CA LEU A 310 -18.12 -2.15 0.20
C LEU A 310 -18.01 -3.58 -0.36
N PHE A 311 -19.05 -4.07 -1.00
CA PHE A 311 -19.09 -5.36 -1.71
C PHE A 311 -19.65 -5.17 -3.11
N GLN A 312 -19.10 -5.87 -4.08
CA GLN A 312 -19.60 -5.88 -5.46
C GLN A 312 -19.95 -7.30 -5.90
N LYS A 313 -20.90 -7.39 -6.81
CA LYS A 313 -21.34 -8.66 -7.36
C LYS A 313 -20.28 -9.26 -8.30
N ALA A 314 -19.89 -10.50 -8.04
CA ALA A 314 -19.00 -11.29 -8.88
C ALA A 314 -19.67 -12.65 -9.14
N GLY A 315 -20.33 -12.79 -10.29
CA GLY A 315 -21.20 -13.94 -10.56
C GLY A 315 -22.40 -14.00 -9.59
N ASN A 316 -22.53 -15.09 -8.84
CA ASN A 316 -23.59 -15.29 -7.85
C ASN A 316 -23.20 -14.90 -6.42
N ARG A 317 -22.01 -14.30 -6.22
CA ARG A 317 -21.51 -13.89 -4.90
C ARG A 317 -21.17 -12.42 -4.89
N TYR A 318 -21.17 -11.83 -3.72
CA TYR A 318 -20.61 -10.49 -3.48
C TYR A 318 -19.20 -10.64 -2.93
N THR A 319 -18.26 -9.97 -3.55
CA THR A 319 -16.86 -9.93 -3.13
C THR A 319 -16.56 -8.57 -2.52
N GLN A 320 -15.88 -8.56 -1.39
CA GLN A 320 -15.43 -7.33 -0.75
C GLN A 320 -14.53 -6.53 -1.71
N LEU A 321 -14.77 -5.23 -1.79
CA LEU A 321 -13.92 -4.34 -2.55
C LEU A 321 -12.55 -4.19 -1.92
N SER A 322 -11.56 -3.97 -2.74
CA SER A 322 -10.26 -3.49 -2.28
C SER A 322 -10.43 -2.11 -1.66
N VAL A 323 -10.28 -2.05 -0.36
CA VAL A 323 -10.34 -0.79 0.37
C VAL A 323 -8.94 -0.23 0.46
N ASN A 324 -8.60 0.68 -0.44
CA ASN A 324 -7.46 1.55 -0.23
C ASN A 324 -7.89 2.64 0.77
N GLU A 325 -7.35 2.59 1.98
CA GLU A 325 -7.69 3.53 3.07
C GLU A 325 -7.50 4.99 2.64
N ARG A 326 -6.48 5.29 1.87
CA ARG A 326 -6.18 6.63 1.34
C ARG A 326 -7.23 7.10 0.35
N VAL A 327 -7.65 6.22 -0.58
CA VAL A 327 -8.75 6.50 -1.52
C VAL A 327 -10.03 6.78 -0.77
N GLN A 328 -10.42 5.92 0.16
CA GLN A 328 -11.66 6.07 0.90
C GLN A 328 -11.68 7.31 1.79
N SER A 329 -10.58 7.61 2.48
CA SER A 329 -10.47 8.83 3.27
C SER A 329 -10.75 10.08 2.44
N ARG A 330 -10.19 10.14 1.23
CA ARG A 330 -10.43 11.26 0.30
C ARG A 330 -11.85 11.26 -0.27
N VAL A 331 -12.42 10.08 -0.54
CA VAL A 331 -13.82 9.96 -0.96
C VAL A 331 -14.75 10.47 0.13
N PHE A 332 -14.58 10.02 1.38
CA PHE A 332 -15.44 10.43 2.50
C PHE A 332 -15.32 11.93 2.78
N ALA A 333 -14.12 12.50 2.69
CA ALA A 333 -13.90 13.94 2.88
C ALA A 333 -14.64 14.82 1.86
N ARG A 334 -15.14 14.26 0.75
CA ARG A 334 -15.96 14.98 -0.26
C ARG A 334 -17.44 15.09 0.13
N PHE A 335 -17.88 14.32 1.12
CA PHE A 335 -19.26 14.32 1.59
C PHE A 335 -19.34 14.98 2.97
N GLY A 336 -20.38 15.76 3.21
CA GLY A 336 -20.61 16.34 4.52
C GLY A 336 -21.38 15.40 5.47
N ARG A 337 -22.04 14.36 4.94
CA ARG A 337 -22.91 13.47 5.75
C ARG A 337 -22.83 12.05 5.23
N ILE A 338 -22.66 11.11 6.18
CA ILE A 338 -22.55 9.67 5.88
C ILE A 338 -23.54 8.89 6.73
N LEU A 339 -24.40 8.11 6.07
CA LEU A 339 -25.17 7.04 6.68
C LEU A 339 -24.45 5.72 6.38
N TRP A 340 -23.88 5.09 7.39
CA TRP A 340 -23.16 3.84 7.26
C TRP A 340 -23.93 2.69 7.86
N ILE A 341 -24.20 1.66 7.08
CA ILE A 341 -24.87 0.45 7.53
C ILE A 341 -23.96 -0.76 7.35
N ALA A 342 -23.87 -1.58 8.38
CA ALA A 342 -23.05 -2.79 8.40
C ALA A 342 -23.75 -3.90 9.19
N PRO A 343 -23.48 -5.18 8.90
CA PRO A 343 -24.04 -6.30 9.63
C PRO A 343 -23.47 -6.40 11.06
N ASP A 344 -22.24 -5.97 11.26
CA ASP A 344 -21.53 -6.04 12.55
C ASP A 344 -20.59 -4.85 12.76
N PHE A 345 -20.20 -4.64 14.01
CA PHE A 345 -19.28 -3.56 14.42
C PHE A 345 -17.85 -3.80 13.95
N GLU A 346 -17.39 -5.05 13.95
CA GLU A 346 -16.00 -5.34 13.63
C GLU A 346 -15.65 -4.84 12.23
N LEU A 347 -16.46 -5.21 11.24
CA LEU A 347 -16.29 -4.77 9.86
C LEU A 347 -16.39 -3.25 9.75
N ALA A 348 -17.42 -2.64 10.36
CA ALA A 348 -17.61 -1.20 10.31
C ALA A 348 -16.47 -0.42 10.94
N MET A 349 -15.95 -0.89 12.10
CA MET A 349 -14.89 -0.21 12.83
C MET A 349 -13.51 -0.35 12.17
N GLN A 350 -13.19 -1.50 11.59
CA GLN A 350 -11.96 -1.67 10.82
C GLN A 350 -11.83 -0.64 9.71
N PHE A 351 -12.91 -0.39 8.97
CA PHE A 351 -12.90 0.57 7.88
C PHE A 351 -12.99 2.02 8.36
N SER A 352 -13.90 2.30 9.29
CA SER A 352 -14.15 3.69 9.73
C SER A 352 -12.97 4.27 10.48
N SER A 353 -12.28 3.47 11.29
CA SER A 353 -11.18 3.95 12.14
C SER A 353 -10.02 4.56 11.36
N LYS A 354 -9.78 4.12 10.14
CA LYS A 354 -8.66 4.57 9.31
C LYS A 354 -9.05 5.57 8.22
N THR A 355 -10.34 5.70 7.92
CA THR A 355 -10.79 6.43 6.74
C THR A 355 -11.58 7.71 7.05
N LEU A 356 -12.08 7.90 8.26
CA LEU A 356 -12.96 9.02 8.62
C LEU A 356 -12.26 10.22 9.26
N GLY A 357 -10.94 10.18 9.46
CA GLY A 357 -10.21 11.28 10.11
C GLY A 357 -10.42 12.62 9.43
N ALA A 358 -10.11 12.71 8.14
CA ALA A 358 -10.30 13.93 7.35
C ALA A 358 -11.78 14.35 7.23
N PHE A 359 -12.70 13.39 7.15
CA PHE A 359 -14.13 13.64 7.14
C PHE A 359 -14.58 14.40 8.41
N PHE A 360 -14.20 13.93 9.60
CA PHE A 360 -14.54 14.62 10.86
C PHE A 360 -13.81 15.95 11.02
N GLN A 361 -12.56 16.06 10.58
CA GLN A 361 -11.83 17.33 10.59
C GLN A 361 -12.54 18.41 9.75
N ASN A 362 -13.21 18.01 8.67
CA ASN A 362 -13.98 18.89 7.79
C ASN A 362 -15.42 19.13 8.28
N GLY A 363 -15.75 18.78 9.53
CA GLY A 363 -17.08 19.00 10.08
C GLY A 363 -18.14 17.97 9.64
N GLY A 364 -17.72 16.78 9.24
CA GLY A 364 -18.63 15.73 8.74
C GLY A 364 -19.55 15.14 9.82
N HIS A 365 -20.74 14.70 9.39
CA HIS A 365 -21.75 14.09 10.25
C HIS A 365 -21.94 12.62 9.90
N LEU A 366 -21.70 11.70 10.85
CA LEU A 366 -21.83 10.25 10.66
C LEU A 366 -22.99 9.69 11.48
N LEU A 367 -23.82 8.86 10.86
CA LEU A 367 -24.69 7.89 11.51
C LEU A 367 -24.24 6.49 11.10
N LEU A 368 -23.63 5.76 12.02
CA LEU A 368 -23.26 4.37 11.85
C LEU A 368 -24.23 3.46 12.59
N ALA A 369 -24.84 2.52 11.89
CA ALA A 369 -25.77 1.54 12.45
C ALA A 369 -25.29 0.13 12.09
N ALA A 370 -24.90 -0.62 13.12
CA ALA A 370 -24.42 -1.98 13.00
C ALA A 370 -24.67 -2.76 14.28
N LYS A 371 -24.83 -4.07 14.19
CA LYS A 371 -24.96 -4.93 15.35
C LYS A 371 -23.65 -4.94 16.15
N ALA A 372 -23.74 -4.65 17.45
CA ALA A 372 -22.61 -4.81 18.37
C ALA A 372 -22.56 -6.23 18.90
N ASP A 373 -21.90 -7.14 18.19
CA ASP A 373 -21.88 -8.54 18.54
C ASP A 373 -20.70 -8.99 19.42
N ALA A 374 -20.62 -10.31 19.66
CA ALA A 374 -19.82 -10.89 20.74
C ALA A 374 -18.30 -10.85 20.55
N GLY A 375 -17.82 -10.53 19.34
CA GLY A 375 -16.43 -10.77 18.95
C GLY A 375 -15.42 -9.66 19.24
N THR A 376 -15.82 -8.50 19.71
CA THR A 376 -14.97 -7.31 19.68
C THR A 376 -14.31 -6.91 21.00
N PRO A 377 -13.14 -7.40 21.28
CA PRO A 377 -12.35 -6.86 22.38
C PRO A 377 -11.30 -5.84 21.97
N SER A 378 -10.96 -5.67 20.69
CA SER A 378 -9.69 -5.04 20.34
C SER A 378 -9.76 -3.71 19.58
N TRP A 379 -10.95 -3.15 19.33
CA TRP A 379 -10.96 -1.82 18.73
C TRP A 379 -10.89 -0.74 19.80
N SER A 380 -9.94 0.13 19.67
CA SER A 380 -9.90 1.39 20.36
C SER A 380 -10.58 2.42 19.47
N PRO A 381 -11.49 3.25 19.98
CA PRO A 381 -12.03 4.36 19.22
C PRO A 381 -10.87 5.28 18.86
N SER A 382 -10.42 5.20 17.62
CA SER A 382 -9.24 5.92 17.14
C SER A 382 -9.51 7.39 16.83
N TYR A 383 -10.73 7.87 17.09
CA TYR A 383 -11.10 9.26 16.87
C TYR A 383 -11.54 9.93 18.17
N GLU A 384 -11.07 11.16 18.38
CA GLU A 384 -11.60 12.04 19.43
C GLU A 384 -13.12 12.23 19.33
N SER A 385 -13.69 11.98 18.15
CA SER A 385 -15.13 12.08 17.87
C SER A 385 -15.94 10.83 18.24
N SER A 386 -15.32 9.75 18.71
CA SER A 386 -16.06 8.53 19.06
C SER A 386 -17.11 8.81 20.16
N PRO A 387 -18.37 8.36 19.99
CA PRO A 387 -19.42 8.56 20.97
C PRO A 387 -19.36 7.56 22.13
N ILE A 388 -18.53 6.53 22.04
CA ILE A 388 -18.44 5.47 23.05
C ILE A 388 -16.99 5.17 23.43
N ASP A 389 -16.80 4.74 24.68
CA ASP A 389 -15.52 4.23 25.17
C ASP A 389 -15.37 2.73 24.89
N SER A 390 -16.46 1.99 25.01
CA SER A 390 -16.45 0.53 24.83
C SER A 390 -17.87 -0.01 24.62
N VAL A 391 -17.97 -1.32 24.48
CA VAL A 391 -19.24 -2.06 24.58
C VAL A 391 -19.24 -2.93 25.84
N LEU A 392 -20.38 -3.07 26.49
CA LEU A 392 -20.46 -3.87 27.70
C LEU A 392 -20.16 -5.34 27.40
N PRO A 393 -19.32 -6.00 28.22
CA PRO A 393 -19.09 -7.42 28.07
C PRO A 393 -20.36 -8.21 28.38
N ILE A 394 -20.57 -9.33 27.72
CA ILE A 394 -21.60 -10.29 28.07
C ILE A 394 -21.11 -11.07 29.28
N PRO A 395 -21.93 -11.24 30.35
CA PRO A 395 -21.56 -12.09 31.47
C PRO A 395 -21.24 -13.52 31.03
N ALA A 396 -20.24 -14.14 31.63
CA ALA A 396 -19.82 -15.49 31.27
C ALA A 396 -20.97 -16.49 31.43
N GLY A 397 -21.21 -17.32 30.43
CA GLY A 397 -22.31 -18.30 30.39
C GLY A 397 -23.68 -17.70 30.03
N PHE A 398 -23.72 -16.44 29.59
CA PHE A 398 -24.94 -15.76 29.18
C PHE A 398 -24.83 -15.17 27.77
N SER A 399 -25.99 -14.97 27.15
CA SER A 399 -26.15 -14.24 25.89
C SER A 399 -27.21 -13.15 26.02
N PHE A 400 -26.95 -11.97 25.47
CA PHE A 400 -27.99 -10.95 25.32
C PHE A 400 -28.90 -11.28 24.15
N LEU A 401 -30.23 -11.20 24.38
CA LEU A 401 -31.23 -11.45 23.36
C LEU A 401 -32.12 -10.24 23.14
N LEU A 402 -32.51 -10.06 21.88
CA LEU A 402 -33.56 -9.15 21.44
C LEU A 402 -34.66 -9.96 20.75
N THR A 403 -35.89 -9.53 21.01
CA THR A 403 -37.12 -10.12 20.44
C THR A 403 -38.06 -8.99 20.00
N ASP A 404 -39.17 -9.32 19.38
CA ASP A 404 -40.22 -8.37 19.02
C ASP A 404 -40.80 -7.61 20.23
N THR A 405 -40.63 -8.12 21.46
CA THR A 405 -41.00 -7.47 22.69
C THR A 405 -39.95 -6.52 23.27
N SER A 406 -38.75 -6.57 22.72
CA SER A 406 -37.66 -5.68 23.14
C SER A 406 -37.94 -4.24 22.70
N THR A 407 -38.09 -3.33 23.64
CA THR A 407 -38.42 -1.93 23.37
C THR A 407 -37.17 -1.04 23.46
N LEU A 408 -37.08 -0.11 22.52
CA LEU A 408 -36.09 0.99 22.52
C LEU A 408 -36.79 2.23 23.09
N ARG A 409 -36.32 2.71 24.22
CA ARG A 409 -36.90 3.89 24.90
C ARG A 409 -35.94 5.08 24.82
N PRO A 410 -36.47 6.27 24.49
CA PRO A 410 -35.68 7.50 24.52
C PRO A 410 -35.07 7.74 25.89
N LEU A 411 -33.82 8.21 25.91
CA LEU A 411 -33.12 8.65 27.13
C LEU A 411 -32.92 10.17 27.14
N SER A 412 -32.99 10.82 25.98
CA SER A 412 -32.78 12.26 25.85
C SER A 412 -34.02 12.94 25.30
N SER A 413 -34.40 14.06 25.88
CA SER A 413 -35.44 14.95 25.39
C SER A 413 -34.90 16.24 24.78
N GLN A 414 -33.57 16.40 24.80
CA GLN A 414 -32.88 17.58 24.26
C GLN A 414 -31.59 17.22 23.55
N TRP A 415 -31.25 18.04 22.56
CA TRP A 415 -29.97 18.01 21.85
C TRP A 415 -29.51 19.45 21.59
N ASN A 416 -28.31 19.82 22.06
CA ASN A 416 -27.76 21.18 21.94
C ASN A 416 -28.75 22.30 22.38
N GLY A 417 -29.44 22.08 23.49
CA GLY A 417 -30.43 23.03 24.01
C GLY A 417 -31.76 23.06 23.26
N GLN A 418 -31.91 22.27 22.19
CA GLN A 418 -33.18 22.16 21.48
C GLN A 418 -33.97 20.95 21.93
N ASN A 419 -35.23 21.14 22.24
CA ASN A 419 -36.14 20.05 22.57
C ASN A 419 -36.40 19.19 21.31
N TRP A 420 -36.46 17.89 21.51
CA TRP A 420 -36.90 16.94 20.51
C TRP A 420 -37.78 15.86 21.10
N SER A 421 -38.62 15.26 20.26
CA SER A 421 -39.47 14.15 20.67
C SER A 421 -39.00 12.90 19.95
N LEU A 422 -38.23 12.10 20.61
CA LEU A 422 -37.80 10.80 20.10
C LEU A 422 -38.91 9.77 20.35
N PRO A 423 -39.33 8.98 19.35
CA PRO A 423 -40.38 7.98 19.51
C PRO A 423 -39.86 6.75 20.25
N THR A 424 -40.76 6.05 20.93
CA THR A 424 -40.50 4.69 21.37
C THR A 424 -40.54 3.73 20.17
N LEU A 425 -39.58 2.81 20.13
CA LEU A 425 -39.42 1.81 19.07
C LEU A 425 -39.42 0.41 19.69
N SER A 426 -39.63 -0.60 18.89
CA SER A 426 -39.40 -2.01 19.23
C SER A 426 -38.43 -2.64 18.24
N HIS A 427 -37.81 -3.73 18.67
CA HIS A 427 -36.96 -4.54 17.77
C HIS A 427 -37.83 -5.44 16.89
N LEU A 428 -37.41 -5.71 15.67
CA LEU A 428 -38.06 -6.63 14.75
C LEU A 428 -37.32 -7.97 14.74
N GLY A 429 -38.03 -9.01 15.08
CA GLY A 429 -37.53 -10.39 15.04
C GLY A 429 -36.56 -10.71 16.19
N PHE A 430 -35.89 -11.82 16.05
CA PHE A 430 -34.91 -12.33 17.01
C PHE A 430 -33.49 -11.91 16.66
N SER A 431 -32.70 -11.47 17.64
CA SER A 431 -31.27 -11.23 17.51
C SER A 431 -30.56 -11.60 18.81
N SER A 432 -29.38 -12.21 18.71
CA SER A 432 -28.54 -12.54 19.86
C SER A 432 -27.19 -11.84 19.78
N GLY A 433 -26.55 -11.61 20.93
CA GLY A 433 -25.21 -11.06 21.01
C GLY A 433 -25.10 -9.55 20.88
N ASN A 434 -26.21 -8.81 20.77
CA ASN A 434 -26.18 -7.34 20.78
C ASN A 434 -25.73 -6.82 22.15
N ARG A 435 -24.66 -6.04 22.17
CA ARG A 435 -24.09 -5.48 23.40
C ARG A 435 -24.53 -4.04 23.61
N PRO A 436 -24.82 -3.63 24.85
CA PRO A 436 -24.99 -2.24 25.19
C PRO A 436 -23.73 -1.42 24.95
N LEU A 437 -23.90 -0.17 24.57
CA LEU A 437 -22.84 0.79 24.40
C LEU A 437 -22.46 1.44 25.74
N VAL A 438 -21.17 1.70 25.95
CA VAL A 438 -20.68 2.52 27.05
C VAL A 438 -20.40 3.91 26.50
N PRO A 439 -21.25 4.93 26.83
CA PRO A 439 -21.05 6.28 26.32
C PRO A 439 -19.70 6.86 26.76
N GLY A 440 -18.99 7.49 25.82
CA GLY A 440 -17.77 8.22 26.12
C GLY A 440 -18.00 9.59 26.73
N PRO A 441 -16.96 10.29 27.20
CA PRO A 441 -17.05 11.64 27.74
C PRO A 441 -17.73 12.60 26.76
N ALA A 442 -18.61 13.47 27.26
CA ALA A 442 -19.37 14.44 26.48
C ALA A 442 -20.27 13.82 25.38
N SER A 443 -20.61 12.55 25.51
CA SER A 443 -21.54 11.86 24.61
C SER A 443 -22.94 11.83 25.22
N THR A 444 -23.97 11.90 24.37
CA THR A 444 -25.38 11.87 24.78
C THR A 444 -25.99 10.53 24.36
N PRO A 445 -26.41 9.69 25.33
CA PRO A 445 -27.19 8.49 25.02
C PRO A 445 -28.59 8.90 24.55
N LEU A 446 -28.97 8.44 23.36
CA LEU A 446 -30.28 8.74 22.77
C LEU A 446 -31.34 7.70 23.13
N TYR A 447 -30.95 6.43 23.10
CA TYR A 447 -31.83 5.31 23.38
C TYR A 447 -31.19 4.28 24.29
N ARG A 448 -32.02 3.66 25.13
CA ARG A 448 -31.75 2.37 25.76
C ARG A 448 -32.64 1.29 25.20
N ILE A 449 -32.15 0.05 25.20
CA ILE A 449 -32.91 -1.11 24.77
C ILE A 449 -33.17 -2.06 25.94
N HIS A 450 -34.35 -2.67 25.97
CA HIS A 450 -34.66 -3.74 26.90
C HIS A 450 -34.07 -5.05 26.36
N LEU A 451 -32.98 -5.48 26.99
CA LEU A 451 -32.29 -6.75 26.66
C LEU A 451 -32.82 -7.88 27.55
N LEU A 452 -32.99 -9.02 26.96
CA LEU A 452 -33.21 -10.27 27.68
C LEU A 452 -31.87 -10.98 27.89
N LEU A 453 -31.74 -11.69 29.00
CA LEU A 453 -30.54 -12.43 29.34
C LEU A 453 -30.86 -13.94 29.25
N ARG A 454 -30.21 -14.62 28.34
CA ARG A 454 -30.31 -16.08 28.20
C ARG A 454 -29.13 -16.73 28.90
N ASP A 455 -29.42 -17.69 29.78
CA ASP A 455 -28.42 -18.60 30.33
C ASP A 455 -28.09 -19.63 29.22
N ASP A 456 -26.85 -19.68 28.77
CA ASP A 456 -26.42 -20.56 27.68
C ASP A 456 -26.32 -22.03 28.14
N ASN A 457 -26.29 -22.30 29.47
CA ASN A 457 -26.36 -23.62 30.06
C ASN A 457 -27.82 -24.11 30.19
N ASN A 458 -28.78 -23.15 30.26
CA ASN A 458 -30.23 -23.46 30.31
C ASN A 458 -30.98 -22.54 29.33
N PRO A 459 -30.94 -22.81 28.02
CA PRO A 459 -31.41 -21.87 26.99
C PRO A 459 -32.95 -21.84 26.81
N ALA A 460 -33.73 -22.39 27.75
CA ALA A 460 -35.19 -22.41 27.67
C ALA A 460 -35.80 -21.09 28.22
N PRO A 461 -36.89 -20.57 27.61
CA PRO A 461 -37.62 -19.44 28.14
C PRO A 461 -38.38 -19.82 29.43
N PRO A 462 -38.75 -18.83 30.29
CA PRO A 462 -38.68 -17.39 30.05
C PRO A 462 -37.29 -16.79 30.32
N PHE A 463 -36.88 -15.81 29.49
CA PHE A 463 -35.62 -15.12 29.67
C PHE A 463 -35.82 -13.89 30.56
N PRO A 464 -35.06 -13.72 31.67
CA PRO A 464 -35.16 -12.56 32.51
C PRO A 464 -34.70 -11.29 31.80
N LEU A 465 -35.25 -10.17 32.20
CA LEU A 465 -34.83 -8.86 31.75
C LEU A 465 -33.45 -8.52 32.34
N TYR A 466 -32.54 -8.05 31.52
CA TYR A 466 -31.25 -7.52 31.98
C TYR A 466 -31.48 -6.23 32.77
N SER A 467 -31.05 -6.18 34.03
CA SER A 467 -31.29 -5.06 34.94
C SER A 467 -30.29 -3.92 34.82
N GLY A 468 -29.21 -4.11 34.07
CA GLY A 468 -28.18 -3.09 33.89
C GLY A 468 -28.58 -1.96 32.92
N THR A 469 -27.75 -0.94 32.85
CA THR A 469 -27.88 0.11 31.82
C THR A 469 -27.58 -0.44 30.44
N SER A 470 -28.41 -0.11 29.48
CA SER A 470 -28.34 -0.68 28.13
C SER A 470 -28.48 0.38 27.02
N PRO A 471 -27.63 1.41 26.96
CA PRO A 471 -27.64 2.34 25.85
C PRO A 471 -27.36 1.58 24.56
N CYS A 472 -28.16 1.88 23.51
CA CYS A 472 -28.02 1.24 22.18
C CYS A 472 -27.82 2.26 21.06
N MET A 473 -28.03 3.54 21.34
CA MET A 473 -27.73 4.63 20.41
C MET A 473 -27.15 5.80 21.19
N VAL A 474 -26.01 6.29 20.75
CA VAL A 474 -25.26 7.38 21.41
C VAL A 474 -24.76 8.34 20.33
N VAL A 475 -24.80 9.64 20.63
CA VAL A 475 -24.27 10.69 19.78
C VAL A 475 -23.24 11.54 20.51
N ARG A 476 -22.23 11.98 19.82
CA ARG A 476 -21.26 12.98 20.27
C ARG A 476 -21.10 14.05 19.21
N GLN A 477 -20.94 15.29 19.65
CA GLN A 477 -20.55 16.40 18.81
C GLN A 477 -19.15 16.88 19.19
N ASN A 478 -18.32 17.12 18.19
CA ASN A 478 -17.04 17.79 18.39
C ASN A 478 -17.29 19.30 18.59
N PRO A 479 -16.93 19.88 19.73
CA PRO A 479 -17.18 21.29 20.01
C PRO A 479 -16.36 22.26 19.15
N LEU A 480 -15.26 21.78 18.54
CA LEU A 480 -14.34 22.63 17.77
C LEU A 480 -14.86 22.92 16.37
N ASN A 481 -15.47 21.93 15.71
CA ASN A 481 -15.88 22.05 14.29
C ASN A 481 -17.33 21.62 14.03
N GLY A 482 -18.07 21.22 15.07
CA GLY A 482 -19.46 20.83 14.96
C GLY A 482 -19.72 19.46 14.36
N SER A 483 -18.69 18.70 13.97
CA SER A 483 -18.86 17.34 13.45
C SER A 483 -19.59 16.45 14.46
N THR A 484 -20.42 15.51 13.94
CA THR A 484 -21.17 14.60 14.82
C THR A 484 -20.94 13.16 14.44
N TYR A 485 -20.87 12.31 15.47
CA TYR A 485 -20.86 10.87 15.29
C TYR A 485 -21.99 10.25 16.12
N THR A 486 -22.99 9.72 15.42
CA THR A 486 -24.08 8.92 16.00
C THR A 486 -23.79 7.45 15.75
N LEU A 487 -23.77 6.65 16.82
CA LEU A 487 -23.55 5.23 16.76
C LEU A 487 -24.76 4.48 17.28
N SER A 488 -25.28 3.51 16.52
CA SER A 488 -26.35 2.62 16.91
C SER A 488 -25.86 1.17 16.91
N SER A 489 -26.04 0.47 18.03
CA SER A 489 -25.80 -0.98 18.11
C SER A 489 -26.97 -1.83 17.59
N ILE A 490 -28.01 -1.17 17.11
CA ILE A 490 -29.16 -1.80 16.49
C ILE A 490 -29.27 -1.32 15.04
N GLU A 491 -29.42 -2.25 14.13
CA GLU A 491 -29.62 -1.94 12.73
C GLU A 491 -30.98 -1.19 12.53
N LEU A 492 -30.97 -0.07 11.85
CA LEU A 492 -32.16 0.77 11.69
C LEU A 492 -33.34 0.04 11.03
N HIS A 493 -33.06 -0.90 10.14
CA HIS A 493 -34.12 -1.68 9.45
C HIS A 493 -34.83 -2.67 10.37
N ARG A 494 -34.28 -2.96 11.56
CA ARG A 494 -34.91 -3.76 12.60
C ARG A 494 -35.71 -2.95 13.62
N MET A 495 -35.80 -1.63 13.46
CA MET A 495 -36.57 -0.75 14.34
C MET A 495 -37.99 -0.58 13.84
N MET A 496 -38.98 -0.80 14.72
CA MET A 496 -40.42 -0.76 14.42
C MET A 496 -41.19 0.14 15.41
N PRO A 497 -42.34 0.67 15.04
CA PRO A 497 -42.96 0.66 13.72
C PRO A 497 -42.21 1.55 12.71
N ALA A 498 -42.49 1.35 11.44
CA ALA A 498 -41.82 2.09 10.34
C ALA A 498 -41.99 3.62 10.47
N THR A 499 -43.16 4.10 10.89
CA THR A 499 -43.42 5.53 11.12
C THR A 499 -42.53 6.11 12.21
N SER A 500 -42.39 5.42 13.34
CA SER A 500 -41.51 5.84 14.45
C SER A 500 -40.03 5.85 14.02
N ARG A 501 -39.59 4.86 13.24
CA ARG A 501 -38.25 4.83 12.68
C ARG A 501 -37.98 6.02 11.75
N LEU A 502 -38.93 6.37 10.88
CA LEU A 502 -38.80 7.55 10.02
C LEU A 502 -38.77 8.84 10.84
N THR A 503 -39.59 8.92 11.92
CA THR A 503 -39.54 10.06 12.87
C THR A 503 -38.16 10.16 13.55
N LEU A 504 -37.56 9.03 13.96
CA LEU A 504 -36.20 9.03 14.49
C LEU A 504 -35.20 9.56 13.46
N LEU A 505 -35.22 9.03 12.24
CA LEU A 505 -34.35 9.50 11.17
C LEU A 505 -34.55 10.98 10.86
N GLN A 506 -35.79 11.46 10.78
CA GLN A 506 -36.10 12.88 10.61
C GLN A 506 -35.47 13.75 11.69
N ASN A 507 -35.56 13.34 12.95
CA ASN A 507 -34.93 14.06 14.06
C ASN A 507 -33.40 14.08 13.93
N LEU A 508 -32.77 12.95 13.59
CA LEU A 508 -31.33 12.88 13.40
C LEU A 508 -30.88 13.76 12.22
N LEU A 509 -31.59 13.69 11.10
CA LEU A 509 -31.27 14.51 9.91
C LEU A 509 -31.44 16.01 10.17
N SER A 510 -32.55 16.42 10.79
CA SER A 510 -32.85 17.84 11.00
C SER A 510 -32.09 18.44 12.18
N LYS A 511 -31.96 17.73 13.32
CA LYS A 511 -31.40 18.28 14.57
C LYS A 511 -29.91 18.00 14.73
N VAL A 512 -29.44 16.79 14.35
CA VAL A 512 -28.03 16.41 14.48
C VAL A 512 -27.24 16.82 13.25
N TRP A 513 -27.76 16.55 12.07
CA TRP A 513 -27.09 16.87 10.79
C TRP A 513 -27.45 18.23 10.20
N GLN A 514 -28.41 18.91 10.83
CA GLN A 514 -28.86 20.25 10.41
C GLN A 514 -29.28 20.30 8.93
N LEU A 515 -29.89 19.22 8.43
CA LEU A 515 -30.52 19.22 7.12
C LEU A 515 -31.88 19.95 7.21
N PRO A 516 -32.26 20.70 6.17
CA PRO A 516 -33.54 21.42 6.12
C PRO A 516 -34.75 20.48 6.23
#